data_f7cba4afe51aa9bb747149f50daa6229
#
_entry.id   f7cba4afe51aa9bb747149f50daa6229
#
_cell.length_a   1.000
_cell.length_b   1.000
_cell.length_c   1.000
_cell.angle_alpha   90.00
_cell.angle_beta   90.00
_cell.angle_gamma   90.00
#
_symmetry.space_group_name_H-M   'P 1'
#
loop_
_entity.id
_entity.type
_entity.pdbx_description
1 polymer ?
#
loop_
_entity_poly.entity_id
_entity_poly.type
_entity_poly.pdbx_seq_one_letter_code
_entity_poly.pdbx_strand_id
1 'polypeptide(L)'
;TWINLILTGFSSVSFPYIIRTTLGYDAATYGLCDGIIGIAGIAGTFIAGCFANRLKSQNAPSLLFVESLMLLPPAIAFLLPCSTQTKLIMLVFCTAVVIISVDFLNLILVPSIQMRTPTAFTGKVMAIISSLTICAQPLGQMLYGWLHAHCTVWLILLISALASLPLAWLAHPLFTHLDDTISK
;
A
#
# COMPACT_ATOMS: atom_id res chain seq x y z
N THR A 1 -3.66 4.69 9.21
CA THR A 1 -4.12 5.97 8.60
C THR A 1 -3.10 6.48 7.58
N TRP A 2 -1.81 6.67 7.93
CA TRP A 2 -0.78 7.20 7.01
C TRP A 2 -0.55 6.31 5.77
N ILE A 3 -0.44 5.01 5.97
CA ILE A 3 -0.31 4.04 4.87
C ILE A 3 -1.51 4.15 3.91
N ASN A 4 -2.72 4.22 4.45
CA ASN A 4 -3.91 4.40 3.64
C ASN A 4 -3.93 5.71 2.86
N LEU A 5 -3.41 6.80 3.41
CA LEU A 5 -3.29 8.08 2.71
C LEU A 5 -2.40 7.94 1.47
N ILE A 6 -1.22 7.30 1.62
CA ILE A 6 -0.29 7.08 0.50
C ILE A 6 -0.88 6.09 -0.50
N LEU A 7 -1.30 4.90 -0.05
CA LEU A 7 -1.76 3.83 -0.93
C LEU A 7 -3.04 4.18 -1.67
N THR A 8 -4.04 4.72 -0.97
CA THR A 8 -5.32 5.07 -1.61
C THR A 8 -5.14 6.26 -2.54
N GLY A 9 -4.33 7.27 -2.14
CA GLY A 9 -3.99 8.38 -3.01
C GLY A 9 -3.27 7.91 -4.27
N PHE A 10 -2.30 7.00 -4.12
CA PHE A 10 -1.58 6.40 -5.25
C PHE A 10 -2.52 5.58 -6.14
N SER A 11 -3.25 4.62 -5.61
CA SER A 11 -4.10 3.71 -6.40
C SER A 11 -5.27 4.43 -7.08
N SER A 12 -5.89 5.40 -6.40
CA SER A 12 -7.07 6.10 -6.94
C SER A 12 -6.74 7.24 -7.91
N VAL A 13 -5.56 7.86 -7.77
CA VAL A 13 -5.19 9.04 -8.58
C VAL A 13 -3.97 8.76 -9.44
N SER A 14 -2.84 8.33 -8.85
CA SER A 14 -1.60 8.18 -9.59
C SER A 14 -1.66 7.04 -10.60
N PHE A 15 -2.19 5.90 -10.23
CA PHE A 15 -2.24 4.73 -11.09
C PHE A 15 -3.02 5.00 -12.40
N PRO A 16 -4.29 5.48 -12.36
CA PRO A 16 -5.02 5.83 -13.58
C PRO A 16 -4.38 6.99 -14.33
N TYR A 17 -3.85 8.00 -13.64
CA TYR A 17 -3.19 9.14 -14.27
C TYR A 17 -1.94 8.72 -15.06
N ILE A 18 -1.09 7.89 -14.47
CA ILE A 18 0.12 7.40 -15.11
C ILE A 18 -0.23 6.61 -16.38
N ILE A 19 -1.15 5.67 -16.30
CA ILE A 19 -1.49 4.81 -17.44
C ILE A 19 -2.16 5.61 -18.56
N ARG A 20 -3.14 6.46 -18.23
CA ARG A 20 -3.94 7.14 -19.24
C ARG A 20 -3.29 8.43 -19.74
N THR A 21 -2.73 9.24 -18.85
CA THR A 21 -2.23 10.57 -19.21
C THR A 21 -0.74 10.54 -19.55
N THR A 22 0.07 9.84 -18.77
CA THR A 22 1.54 9.83 -18.95
C THR A 22 1.96 8.82 -20.00
N LEU A 23 1.43 7.60 -19.97
CA LEU A 23 1.78 6.54 -20.92
C LEU A 23 0.89 6.55 -22.17
N GLY A 24 -0.24 7.26 -22.15
CA GLY A 24 -1.13 7.43 -23.29
C GLY A 24 -1.96 6.21 -23.67
N TYR A 25 -2.12 5.25 -22.76
CA TYR A 25 -2.97 4.08 -23.02
C TYR A 25 -4.46 4.40 -22.93
N ASP A 26 -5.27 3.60 -23.59
CA ASP A 26 -6.72 3.70 -23.58
C ASP A 26 -7.37 3.20 -22.27
N ALA A 27 -8.68 3.42 -22.15
CA ALA A 27 -9.44 3.01 -20.98
C ALA A 27 -9.52 1.47 -20.85
N ALA A 28 -9.48 0.74 -21.97
CA ALA A 28 -9.53 -0.71 -21.97
C ALA A 28 -8.24 -1.29 -21.36
N THR A 29 -7.08 -0.78 -21.74
CA THR A 29 -5.77 -1.17 -21.17
C THR A 29 -5.72 -0.84 -19.68
N TYR A 30 -6.19 0.34 -19.27
CA TYR A 30 -6.31 0.67 -17.85
C TYR A 30 -7.17 -0.34 -17.10
N GLY A 31 -8.36 -0.65 -17.62
CA GLY A 31 -9.26 -1.62 -16.99
C GLY A 31 -8.66 -3.02 -16.86
N LEU A 32 -7.89 -3.47 -17.88
CA LEU A 32 -7.15 -4.73 -17.80
C LEU A 32 -6.07 -4.69 -16.70
N CYS A 33 -5.30 -3.63 -16.61
CA CYS A 33 -4.29 -3.46 -15.56
C CYS A 33 -4.91 -3.45 -14.16
N ASP A 34 -6.00 -2.70 -13.98
CA ASP A 34 -6.74 -2.64 -12.73
C ASP A 34 -7.36 -4.00 -12.35
N GLY A 35 -7.89 -4.73 -13.34
CA GLY A 35 -8.37 -6.10 -13.19
C GLY A 35 -7.27 -7.07 -12.74
N ILE A 36 -6.06 -6.98 -13.30
CA ILE A 36 -4.91 -7.78 -12.87
C ILE A 36 -4.56 -7.50 -11.41
N ILE A 37 -4.57 -6.23 -11.00
CA ILE A 37 -4.32 -5.83 -9.61
C ILE A 37 -5.44 -6.35 -8.69
N GLY A 38 -6.70 -6.30 -9.14
CA GLY A 38 -7.82 -6.87 -8.40
C GLY A 38 -7.68 -8.38 -8.18
N ILE A 39 -7.27 -9.12 -9.21
CA ILE A 39 -6.98 -10.57 -9.10
C ILE A 39 -5.80 -10.81 -8.14
N ALA A 40 -4.76 -9.99 -8.20
CA ALA A 40 -3.63 -10.08 -7.28
C ALA A 40 -4.07 -9.86 -5.82
N GLY A 41 -4.97 -8.92 -5.55
CA GLY A 41 -5.55 -8.70 -4.23
C GLY A 41 -6.36 -9.91 -3.72
N ILE A 42 -7.22 -10.48 -4.57
CA ILE A 42 -7.96 -11.71 -4.21
C ILE A 42 -6.99 -12.85 -3.89
N ALA A 43 -5.98 -13.07 -4.75
CA ALA A 43 -4.97 -14.09 -4.52
C ALA A 43 -4.15 -13.81 -3.25
N GLY A 44 -3.77 -12.55 -3.03
CA GLY A 44 -3.05 -12.09 -1.83
C GLY A 44 -3.81 -12.39 -0.56
N THR A 45 -5.08 -12.01 -0.50
CA THR A 45 -5.96 -12.28 0.65
C THR A 45 -6.12 -13.79 0.89
N PHE A 46 -6.31 -14.58 -0.17
CA PHE A 46 -6.42 -16.05 -0.06
C PHE A 46 -5.12 -16.68 0.48
N ILE A 47 -3.97 -16.31 -0.10
CA ILE A 47 -2.66 -16.79 0.35
C ILE A 47 -2.40 -16.36 1.79
N ALA A 48 -2.64 -15.09 2.13
CA ALA A 48 -2.47 -14.59 3.49
C ALA A 48 -3.35 -15.37 4.49
N GLY A 49 -4.60 -15.72 4.10
CA GLY A 49 -5.48 -16.56 4.91
C GLY A 49 -4.91 -17.95 5.16
N CYS A 50 -4.33 -18.61 4.14
CA CYS A 50 -3.67 -19.91 4.30
C CYS A 50 -2.47 -19.87 5.26
N PHE A 51 -1.77 -18.73 5.31
CA PHE A 51 -0.61 -18.53 6.19
C PHE A 51 -0.95 -17.80 7.49
N ALA A 52 -2.22 -17.52 7.79
CA ALA A 52 -2.67 -16.74 8.94
C ALA A 52 -2.03 -17.21 10.27
N ASN A 53 -1.93 -18.53 10.49
CA ASN A 53 -1.35 -19.12 11.69
C ASN A 53 0.18 -18.92 11.82
N ARG A 54 0.86 -18.53 10.74
CA ARG A 54 2.31 -18.28 10.70
C ARG A 54 2.64 -16.78 10.70
N LEU A 55 1.65 -15.93 10.46
CA LEU A 55 1.81 -14.49 10.44
C LEU A 55 1.88 -13.96 11.87
N LYS A 56 3.03 -13.39 12.23
CA LYS A 56 3.26 -12.73 13.52
C LYS A 56 3.33 -11.22 13.32
N SER A 57 3.02 -10.46 14.37
CA SER A 57 3.15 -9.00 14.36
C SER A 57 4.57 -8.53 14.01
N GLN A 58 5.58 -9.34 14.31
CA GLN A 58 6.99 -9.09 13.94
C GLN A 58 7.23 -9.03 12.42
N ASN A 59 6.32 -9.59 11.60
CA ASN A 59 6.45 -9.57 10.14
C ASN A 59 5.92 -8.27 9.52
N ALA A 60 5.18 -7.46 10.28
CA ALA A 60 4.59 -6.22 9.77
C ALA A 60 5.63 -5.20 9.26
N PRO A 61 6.77 -4.95 9.95
CA PRO A 61 7.79 -4.03 9.46
C PRO A 61 8.43 -4.47 8.14
N SER A 62 8.65 -5.79 7.95
CA SER A 62 9.22 -6.30 6.70
C SER A 62 8.27 -6.15 5.51
N LEU A 63 6.95 -6.29 5.73
CA LEU A 63 5.94 -6.06 4.70
C LEU A 63 5.87 -4.58 4.30
N LEU A 64 5.95 -3.67 5.28
CA LEU A 64 6.04 -2.23 5.02
C LEU A 64 7.31 -1.86 4.25
N PHE A 65 8.42 -2.52 4.54
CA PHE A 65 9.67 -2.33 3.81
C PHE A 65 9.55 -2.81 2.36
N VAL A 66 8.93 -3.98 2.13
CA VAL A 66 8.66 -4.49 0.77
C VAL A 66 7.78 -3.52 -0.01
N GLU A 67 6.73 -2.98 0.61
CA GLU A 67 5.86 -1.97 0.01
C GLU A 67 6.63 -0.74 -0.45
N SER A 68 7.47 -0.19 0.42
CA SER A 68 8.31 0.97 0.10
C SER A 68 9.32 0.66 -1.00
N LEU A 69 9.94 -0.52 -0.96
CA LEU A 69 10.94 -0.95 -1.95
C LEU A 69 10.31 -1.17 -3.33
N MET A 70 9.08 -1.67 -3.39
CA MET A 70 8.39 -1.96 -4.66
C MET A 70 7.95 -0.70 -5.42
N LEU A 71 7.96 0.47 -4.80
CA LEU A 71 7.74 1.74 -5.50
C LEU A 71 8.99 2.28 -6.21
N LEU A 72 10.19 1.80 -5.87
CA LEU A 72 11.45 2.25 -6.47
C LEU A 72 11.66 1.77 -7.91
N PRO A 73 11.42 0.48 -8.29
CA PRO A 73 11.63 0.02 -9.64
C PRO A 73 10.83 0.81 -10.70
N PRO A 74 9.52 1.08 -10.53
CA PRO A 74 8.81 1.93 -11.47
C PRO A 74 9.34 3.38 -11.46
N ALA A 75 9.76 3.94 -10.31
CA ALA A 75 10.37 5.27 -10.28
C ALA A 75 11.63 5.33 -11.16
N ILE A 76 12.49 4.32 -11.07
CA ILE A 76 13.71 4.20 -11.90
C ILE A 76 13.33 3.99 -13.38
N ALA A 77 12.31 3.16 -13.68
CA ALA A 77 11.88 2.95 -15.05
C ALA A 77 11.34 4.23 -15.71
N PHE A 78 10.68 5.11 -14.94
CA PHE A 78 10.22 6.41 -15.43
C PHE A 78 11.35 7.44 -15.56
N LEU A 79 12.43 7.32 -14.80
CA LEU A 79 13.62 8.16 -14.90
C LEU A 79 14.45 7.79 -16.14
N LEU A 80 14.57 6.50 -16.46
CA LEU A 80 15.32 5.99 -17.58
C LEU A 80 14.52 6.06 -18.90
N PRO A 81 15.17 6.14 -20.06
CA PRO A 81 14.51 6.10 -21.38
C PRO A 81 14.03 4.68 -21.74
N CYS A 82 13.26 4.07 -20.85
CA CYS A 82 12.66 2.75 -21.08
C CYS A 82 11.46 2.84 -22.03
N SER A 83 11.12 1.72 -22.68
CA SER A 83 9.92 1.63 -23.51
C SER A 83 8.64 1.81 -22.68
N THR A 84 7.58 2.33 -23.30
CA THR A 84 6.29 2.55 -22.66
C THR A 84 5.71 1.24 -22.10
N GLN A 85 5.90 0.14 -22.82
CA GLN A 85 5.46 -1.19 -22.36
C GLN A 85 6.22 -1.66 -21.12
N THR A 86 7.53 -1.44 -21.06
CA THR A 86 8.35 -1.79 -19.88
C THR A 86 7.88 -1.01 -18.65
N LYS A 87 7.61 0.29 -18.81
CA LYS A 87 7.08 1.14 -17.72
C LYS A 87 5.74 0.64 -17.23
N LEU A 88 4.83 0.27 -18.14
CA LEU A 88 3.52 -0.27 -17.79
C LEU A 88 3.63 -1.60 -17.03
N ILE A 89 4.37 -2.56 -17.56
CA ILE A 89 4.54 -3.88 -16.94
C ILE A 89 5.16 -3.74 -15.56
N MET A 90 6.19 -2.89 -15.42
CA MET A 90 6.87 -2.67 -14.16
C MET A 90 5.95 -2.02 -13.12
N LEU A 91 5.15 -1.02 -13.55
CA LEU A 91 4.17 -0.36 -12.70
C LEU A 91 3.11 -1.36 -12.20
N VAL A 92 2.50 -2.14 -13.10
CA VAL A 92 1.45 -3.11 -12.75
C VAL A 92 1.99 -4.20 -11.86
N PHE A 93 3.16 -4.78 -12.18
CA PHE A 93 3.78 -5.83 -11.38
C PHE A 93 4.10 -5.35 -9.96
N CYS A 94 4.77 -4.21 -9.83
CA CYS A 94 5.12 -3.66 -8.52
C CYS A 94 3.87 -3.29 -7.70
N THR A 95 2.85 -2.71 -8.34
CA THR A 95 1.59 -2.40 -7.67
C THR A 95 0.87 -3.67 -7.20
N ALA A 96 0.87 -4.74 -7.99
CA ALA A 96 0.29 -6.02 -7.59
C ALA A 96 1.01 -6.60 -6.34
N VAL A 97 2.34 -6.53 -6.29
CA VAL A 97 3.12 -6.97 -5.11
C VAL A 97 2.79 -6.10 -3.89
N VAL A 98 2.64 -4.79 -4.07
CA VAL A 98 2.25 -3.87 -3.00
C VAL A 98 0.88 -4.24 -2.44
N ILE A 99 -0.13 -4.49 -3.29
CA ILE A 99 -1.47 -4.87 -2.85
C ILE A 99 -1.44 -6.18 -2.05
N ILE A 100 -0.72 -7.20 -2.54
CA ILE A 100 -0.53 -8.45 -1.79
C ILE A 100 0.09 -8.18 -0.42
N SER A 101 1.13 -7.35 -0.34
CA SER A 101 1.80 -7.00 0.94
C SER A 101 0.84 -6.31 1.91
N VAL A 102 -0.02 -5.43 1.40
CA VAL A 102 -1.07 -4.73 2.17
C VAL A 102 -2.12 -5.70 2.72
N ASP A 103 -2.52 -6.70 1.94
CA ASP A 103 -3.46 -7.73 2.39
C ASP A 103 -2.89 -8.53 3.57
N PHE A 104 -1.60 -8.91 3.47
CA PHE A 104 -0.90 -9.55 4.59
C PHE A 104 -0.82 -8.65 5.82
N LEU A 105 -0.52 -7.36 5.64
CA LEU A 105 -0.52 -6.38 6.73
C LEU A 105 -1.88 -6.25 7.40
N ASN A 106 -2.95 -6.15 6.64
CA ASN A 106 -4.31 -6.05 7.16
C ASN A 106 -4.69 -7.30 7.98
N LEU A 107 -4.28 -8.49 7.53
CA LEU A 107 -4.54 -9.74 8.24
C LEU A 107 -3.77 -9.84 9.57
N ILE A 108 -2.62 -9.17 9.69
CA ILE A 108 -1.86 -9.08 10.95
C ILE A 108 -2.45 -7.99 11.86
N LEU A 109 -2.69 -6.80 11.31
CA LEU A 109 -3.01 -5.62 12.10
C LEU A 109 -4.42 -5.65 12.68
N VAL A 110 -5.42 -6.02 11.87
CA VAL A 110 -6.82 -5.97 12.30
C VAL A 110 -7.10 -6.92 13.47
N PRO A 111 -6.75 -8.22 13.40
CA PRO A 111 -6.91 -9.11 14.54
C PRO A 111 -6.07 -8.71 15.75
N SER A 112 -4.84 -8.21 15.54
CA SER A 112 -3.97 -7.76 16.64
C SER A 112 -4.59 -6.62 17.44
N ILE A 113 -5.27 -5.69 16.78
CA ILE A 113 -5.99 -4.59 17.44
C ILE A 113 -7.21 -5.13 18.18
N GLN A 114 -7.99 -6.02 17.56
CA GLN A 114 -9.19 -6.61 18.16
C GLN A 114 -8.87 -7.42 19.41
N MET A 115 -7.84 -8.25 19.36
CA MET A 115 -7.42 -9.09 20.50
C MET A 115 -6.91 -8.28 21.70
N ARG A 116 -6.38 -7.07 21.48
CA ARG A 116 -5.87 -6.19 22.55
C ARG A 116 -6.91 -5.21 23.09
N THR A 117 -8.06 -5.13 22.45
CA THR A 117 -9.14 -4.24 22.87
C THR A 117 -10.15 -5.04 23.69
N PRO A 118 -10.52 -4.60 24.90
CA PRO A 118 -11.61 -5.24 25.66
C PRO A 118 -12.88 -5.32 24.81
N THR A 119 -13.58 -6.45 24.87
CA THR A 119 -14.75 -6.75 24.01
C THR A 119 -15.81 -5.64 24.03
N ALA A 120 -16.01 -5.00 25.20
CA ALA A 120 -16.94 -3.88 25.36
C ALA A 120 -16.57 -2.62 24.54
N PHE A 121 -15.32 -2.47 24.14
CA PHE A 121 -14.80 -1.29 23.43
C PHE A 121 -14.34 -1.58 21.98
N THR A 122 -14.28 -2.85 21.59
CA THR A 122 -13.78 -3.26 20.27
C THR A 122 -14.53 -2.53 19.13
N GLY A 123 -15.85 -2.45 19.20
CA GLY A 123 -16.64 -1.75 18.20
C GLY A 123 -16.33 -0.26 18.11
N LYS A 124 -16.13 0.42 19.25
CA LYS A 124 -15.78 1.85 19.29
C LYS A 124 -14.40 2.11 18.72
N VAL A 125 -13.41 1.29 19.09
CA VAL A 125 -12.03 1.42 18.61
C VAL A 125 -11.97 1.18 17.11
N MET A 126 -12.62 0.12 16.61
CA MET A 126 -12.67 -0.17 15.18
C MET A 126 -13.39 0.93 14.38
N ALA A 127 -14.48 1.49 14.92
CA ALA A 127 -15.17 2.62 14.29
C ALA A 127 -14.28 3.85 14.17
N ILE A 128 -13.53 4.20 15.22
CA ILE A 128 -12.60 5.34 15.18
C ILE A 128 -11.49 5.10 14.15
N ILE A 129 -10.88 3.91 14.13
CA ILE A 129 -9.84 3.57 13.17
C ILE A 129 -10.39 3.66 11.73
N SER A 130 -11.56 3.08 11.48
CA SER A 130 -12.20 3.13 10.16
C SER A 130 -12.53 4.55 9.73
N SER A 131 -13.07 5.38 10.63
CA SER A 131 -13.37 6.78 10.35
C SER A 131 -12.11 7.57 9.99
N LEU A 132 -11.03 7.42 10.78
CA LEU A 132 -9.74 8.07 10.49
C LEU A 132 -9.15 7.61 9.16
N THR A 133 -9.33 6.33 8.82
CA THR A 133 -8.84 5.76 7.57
C THR A 133 -9.63 6.33 6.38
N ILE A 134 -10.94 6.37 6.47
CA ILE A 134 -11.83 6.93 5.43
C ILE A 134 -11.56 8.43 5.24
N CYS A 135 -11.39 9.20 6.32
CA CYS A 135 -11.06 10.62 6.23
C CYS A 135 -9.67 10.88 5.62
N ALA A 136 -8.72 9.96 5.75
CA ALA A 136 -7.41 10.10 5.15
C ALA A 136 -7.42 9.92 3.62
N GLN A 137 -8.37 9.18 3.06
CA GLN A 137 -8.46 8.91 1.63
C GLN A 137 -8.60 10.18 0.77
N PRO A 138 -9.59 11.07 1.00
CA PRO A 138 -9.71 12.31 0.23
C PRO A 138 -8.46 13.19 0.33
N LEU A 139 -7.82 13.24 1.51
CA LEU A 139 -6.59 14.01 1.70
C LEU A 139 -5.45 13.44 0.85
N GLY A 140 -5.32 12.11 0.81
CA GLY A 140 -4.36 11.45 -0.08
C GLY A 140 -4.64 11.75 -1.55
N GLN A 141 -5.89 11.65 -1.98
CA GLN A 141 -6.29 11.94 -3.36
C GLN A 141 -6.00 13.40 -3.76
N MET A 142 -6.30 14.36 -2.89
CA MET A 142 -6.00 15.77 -3.11
C MET A 142 -4.47 16.01 -3.21
N LEU A 143 -3.69 15.38 -2.32
CA LEU A 143 -2.24 15.49 -2.33
C LEU A 143 -1.65 14.94 -3.64
N TYR A 144 -2.07 13.74 -4.06
CA TYR A 144 -1.58 13.14 -5.30
C TYR A 144 -2.05 13.88 -6.54
N GLY A 145 -3.28 14.42 -6.55
CA GLY A 145 -3.77 15.30 -7.61
C GLY A 145 -2.90 16.54 -7.75
N TRP A 146 -2.55 17.20 -6.62
CA TRP A 146 -1.66 18.34 -6.60
C TRP A 146 -0.23 17.99 -7.06
N LEU A 147 0.30 16.85 -6.59
CA LEU A 147 1.61 16.37 -7.00
C LEU A 147 1.70 16.13 -8.52
N HIS A 148 0.67 15.52 -9.13
CA HIS A 148 0.64 15.30 -10.58
C HIS A 148 0.52 16.59 -11.40
N ALA A 149 -0.03 17.66 -10.81
CA ALA A 149 -0.09 18.96 -11.46
C ALA A 149 1.27 19.69 -11.47
N HIS A 150 2.18 19.39 -10.52
CA HIS A 150 3.41 20.16 -10.32
C HIS A 150 4.69 19.34 -10.44
N CYS A 151 4.62 18.02 -10.35
CA CYS A 151 5.77 17.12 -10.28
C CYS A 151 5.76 16.07 -11.41
N THR A 152 6.93 15.60 -11.76
CA THR A 152 7.09 14.48 -12.72
C THR A 152 6.79 13.14 -12.03
N VAL A 153 6.32 12.16 -12.81
CA VAL A 153 5.89 10.84 -12.29
C VAL A 153 6.97 10.13 -11.50
N TRP A 154 8.23 10.12 -11.98
CA TRP A 154 9.33 9.47 -11.28
C TRP A 154 9.57 10.07 -9.89
N LEU A 155 9.43 11.39 -9.76
CA LEU A 155 9.59 12.09 -8.49
C LEU A 155 8.47 11.74 -7.50
N ILE A 156 7.23 11.64 -7.99
CA ILE A 156 6.08 11.25 -7.17
C ILE A 156 6.27 9.84 -6.63
N LEU A 157 6.68 8.89 -7.46
CA LEU A 157 6.96 7.53 -7.05
C LEU A 157 8.09 7.46 -6.03
N LEU A 158 9.16 8.25 -6.23
CA LEU A 158 10.28 8.34 -5.31
C LEU A 158 9.86 8.94 -3.96
N ILE A 159 9.11 10.04 -3.97
CA ILE A 159 8.59 10.67 -2.74
C ILE A 159 7.69 9.68 -1.99
N SER A 160 6.83 8.96 -2.69
CA SER A 160 5.94 7.95 -2.08
C SER A 160 6.75 6.83 -1.43
N ALA A 161 7.79 6.32 -2.11
CA ALA A 161 8.70 5.32 -1.56
C ALA A 161 9.44 5.85 -0.32
N LEU A 162 9.98 7.07 -0.40
CA LEU A 162 10.70 7.68 0.72
C LEU A 162 9.78 8.03 1.90
N ALA A 163 8.54 8.42 1.65
CA ALA A 163 7.57 8.74 2.70
C ALA A 163 7.07 7.48 3.44
N SER A 164 7.11 6.30 2.80
CA SER A 164 6.74 5.04 3.44
C SER A 164 7.88 4.38 4.22
N LEU A 165 9.15 4.64 3.89
CA LEU A 165 10.33 4.08 4.59
C LEU A 165 10.41 4.42 6.09
N PRO A 166 10.21 5.68 6.55
CA PRO A 166 10.23 6.01 7.97
C PRO A 166 9.17 5.25 8.77
N LEU A 167 8.03 4.93 8.14
CA LEU A 167 6.98 4.13 8.78
C LEU A 167 7.43 2.69 9.02
N ALA A 168 8.11 2.08 8.05
CA ALA A 168 8.68 0.75 8.20
C ALA A 168 9.72 0.73 9.34
N TRP A 169 10.53 1.78 9.44
CA TRP A 169 11.54 1.91 10.48
C TRP A 169 10.95 2.18 11.88
N LEU A 170 9.98 3.09 11.99
CA LEU A 170 9.28 3.39 13.26
C LEU A 170 8.37 2.24 13.71
N ALA A 171 7.84 1.46 12.77
CA ALA A 171 7.03 0.29 13.08
C ALA A 171 7.87 -0.83 13.73
N HIS A 172 9.14 -0.95 13.37
CA HIS A 172 10.01 -2.03 13.87
C HIS A 172 10.08 -2.11 15.42
N PRO A 173 10.41 -1.06 16.17
CA PRO A 173 10.42 -1.13 17.63
C PRO A 173 9.02 -1.29 18.25
N LEU A 174 7.99 -0.71 17.62
CA LEU A 174 6.61 -0.82 18.10
C LEU A 174 6.10 -2.27 18.05
N PHE A 175 6.39 -3.00 16.98
CA PHE A 175 5.91 -4.37 16.80
C PHE A 175 6.76 -5.41 17.54
N THR A 176 8.04 -5.20 17.78
CA THR A 176 8.87 -6.08 18.60
C THR A 176 8.46 -6.02 20.07
N HIS A 177 8.20 -4.84 20.62
CA HIS A 177 7.67 -4.70 21.98
C HIS A 177 6.26 -5.25 22.18
N LEU A 178 5.48 -5.33 21.12
CA LEU A 178 4.10 -5.81 21.20
C LEU A 178 4.01 -7.33 21.40
N ASP A 179 4.98 -8.12 20.92
CA ASP A 179 4.97 -9.58 21.08
C ASP A 179 5.52 -9.99 22.47
N ASP A 180 6.43 -9.21 23.07
CA ASP A 180 6.95 -9.49 24.42
C ASP A 180 5.86 -9.40 25.51
N THR A 181 4.78 -8.66 25.24
CA THR A 181 3.63 -8.55 26.15
C THR A 181 2.62 -9.69 26.03
N ILE A 182 2.68 -10.51 24.98
CA ILE A 182 1.78 -11.66 24.77
C ILE A 182 2.39 -12.95 25.35
N SER A 183 3.71 -13.01 25.53
CA SER A 183 4.41 -14.20 26.04
C SER A 183 4.49 -14.23 27.58
N LYS A 184 3.96 -13.23 28.26
CA LYS A 184 3.79 -13.18 29.72
C LYS A 184 2.31 -13.33 30.10
#